data_82f58f03dd82b132614429ba601df747
#
_entry.id   82f58f03dd82b132614429ba601df747
#
_cell.length_a   1.000
_cell.length_b   1.000
_cell.length_c   1.000
_cell.angle_alpha   90.00
_cell.angle_beta   90.00
_cell.angle_gamma   90.00
#
_symmetry.space_group_name_H-M   'P 1'
#
loop_
_entity.id
_entity.type
_entity.pdbx_description
1 polymer ?
#
loop_
_entity_poly.entity_id
_entity_poly.type
_entity_poly.pdbx_seq_one_letter_code
_entity_poly.pdbx_strand_id
1 'polypeptide(L)'
;RMELGMKHYTHAYPRTDIILIEPDHRDPELYLANTFSYAQRRHLAEHAYQQTRQMLRSRKTGLSAKLHRHGITLNHQVLDDSRRHLSAPAKAPTRIGQAIATLQEVMDDLGHTIATPRHLKSPTW
;
A
#
# COMPACT_ATOMS: atom_id res chain seq x y z
N ARG A 1 11.61 7.43 -14.75
CA ARG A 1 10.70 7.58 -15.92
C ARG A 1 9.50 8.46 -15.61
N MET A 2 8.87 8.34 -14.45
CA MET A 2 7.76 9.24 -14.02
C MET A 2 8.21 10.70 -13.87
N GLU A 3 9.39 10.95 -13.32
CA GLU A 3 9.95 12.30 -13.17
C GLU A 3 10.12 13.05 -14.50
N LEU A 4 10.51 12.35 -15.57
CA LEU A 4 10.61 12.92 -16.92
C LEU A 4 9.22 13.30 -17.46
N GLY A 5 8.22 12.46 -17.25
CA GLY A 5 6.83 12.75 -17.62
C GLY A 5 6.29 13.97 -16.87
N MET A 6 6.56 14.05 -15.56
CA MET A 6 6.14 15.20 -14.73
C MET A 6 6.78 16.51 -15.17
N LYS A 7 8.08 16.52 -15.50
CA LYS A 7 8.76 17.70 -16.04
C LYS A 7 8.10 18.17 -17.35
N HIS A 8 7.76 17.24 -18.21
CA HIS A 8 7.06 17.55 -19.46
C HIS A 8 5.68 18.19 -19.19
N TYR A 9 4.89 17.61 -18.27
CA TYR A 9 3.58 18.17 -17.90
C TYR A 9 3.70 19.55 -17.25
N THR A 10 4.65 19.75 -16.37
CA THR A 10 4.89 21.06 -15.73
C THR A 10 5.24 22.13 -16.75
N HIS A 11 5.99 21.76 -17.80
CA HIS A 11 6.33 22.69 -18.88
C HIS A 11 5.13 22.96 -19.80
N ALA A 12 4.35 21.93 -20.13
CA ALA A 12 3.17 22.05 -21.00
C ALA A 12 2.00 22.81 -20.33
N TYR A 13 1.88 22.69 -19.01
CA TYR A 13 0.78 23.26 -18.24
C TYR A 13 1.27 24.10 -17.04
N PRO A 14 1.84 25.30 -17.28
CA PRO A 14 2.49 26.10 -16.25
C PRO A 14 1.57 26.63 -15.14
N ARG A 15 0.24 26.61 -15.39
CA ARG A 15 -0.78 27.00 -14.39
C ARG A 15 -1.37 25.84 -13.62
N THR A 16 -0.86 24.62 -13.84
CA THR A 16 -1.36 23.40 -13.19
C THR A 16 -0.37 22.95 -12.11
N ASP A 17 -0.85 22.75 -10.90
CA ASP A 17 -0.09 22.14 -9.84
C ASP A 17 -0.20 20.62 -9.93
N ILE A 18 0.94 19.94 -10.02
CA ILE A 18 1.01 18.49 -10.07
C ILE A 18 1.50 17.98 -8.71
N ILE A 19 0.76 17.05 -8.14
CA ILE A 19 1.12 16.36 -6.90
C ILE A 19 1.26 14.88 -7.23
N LEU A 20 2.48 14.37 -7.10
CA LEU A 20 2.77 12.94 -7.27
C LEU A 20 2.74 12.27 -5.90
N ILE A 21 1.92 11.23 -5.79
CA ILE A 21 1.85 10.34 -4.63
C ILE A 21 2.22 8.95 -5.15
N GLU A 22 3.37 8.46 -4.72
CA GLU A 22 3.87 7.14 -5.08
C GLU A 22 4.36 6.40 -3.84
N PRO A 23 4.24 5.06 -3.81
CA PRO A 23 4.79 4.27 -2.73
C PRO A 23 6.32 4.35 -2.70
N ASP A 24 6.91 4.21 -1.52
CA ASP A 24 8.37 4.13 -1.40
C ASP A 24 8.85 2.81 -2.03
N HIS A 25 9.70 2.92 -3.04
CA HIS A 25 10.32 1.77 -3.72
C HIS A 25 11.19 0.90 -2.81
N ARG A 26 11.53 1.38 -1.63
CA ARG A 26 12.32 0.68 -0.63
C ARG A 26 11.46 -0.01 0.43
N ASP A 27 10.13 0.11 0.33
CA ASP A 27 9.23 -0.49 1.28
C ASP A 27 9.00 -1.98 0.95
N PRO A 28 9.62 -2.91 1.71
CA PRO A 28 9.50 -4.33 1.43
C PRO A 28 8.08 -4.85 1.65
N GLU A 29 7.29 -4.26 2.53
CA GLU A 29 5.91 -4.69 2.78
C GLU A 29 5.03 -4.52 1.55
N LEU A 30 5.23 -3.43 0.79
CA LEU A 30 4.45 -3.18 -0.42
C LEU A 30 4.87 -4.09 -1.59
N TYR A 31 6.17 -4.41 -1.71
CA TYR A 31 6.69 -5.15 -2.86
C TYR A 31 6.75 -6.67 -2.68
N LEU A 32 6.90 -7.14 -1.45
CA LEU A 32 6.99 -8.57 -1.14
C LEU A 32 5.67 -9.17 -0.65
N ALA A 33 4.63 -8.34 -0.50
CA ALA A 33 3.34 -8.80 -0.02
C ALA A 33 2.69 -9.79 -1.00
N ASN A 34 2.20 -10.90 -0.47
CA ASN A 34 1.36 -11.81 -1.22
C ASN A 34 -0.04 -11.18 -1.42
N THR A 35 -0.25 -10.59 -2.59
CA THR A 35 -1.51 -9.92 -2.94
C THR A 35 -2.71 -10.89 -3.07
N PHE A 36 -2.46 -12.18 -3.08
CA PHE A 36 -3.52 -13.20 -3.15
C PHE A 36 -4.12 -13.54 -1.79
N SER A 37 -3.41 -13.28 -0.68
CA SER A 37 -3.94 -13.48 0.67
C SER A 37 -4.91 -12.36 1.06
N TYR A 38 -6.15 -12.73 1.40
CA TYR A 38 -7.17 -11.77 1.84
C TYR A 38 -6.79 -11.05 3.15
N ALA A 39 -6.20 -11.79 4.09
CA ALA A 39 -5.73 -11.22 5.37
C ALA A 39 -4.62 -10.19 5.15
N GLN A 40 -3.67 -10.48 4.27
CA GLN A 40 -2.58 -9.58 3.94
C GLN A 40 -3.04 -8.33 3.19
N ARG A 41 -4.09 -8.42 2.36
CA ARG A 41 -4.63 -7.24 1.65
C ARG A 41 -5.07 -6.13 2.61
N ARG A 42 -5.73 -6.50 3.70
CA ARG A 42 -6.17 -5.52 4.71
C ARG A 42 -4.99 -4.86 5.40
N HIS A 43 -4.00 -5.64 5.78
CA HIS A 43 -2.76 -5.15 6.38
C HIS A 43 -2.00 -4.23 5.41
N LEU A 44 -1.87 -4.67 4.17
CA LEU A 44 -1.21 -3.90 3.11
C LEU A 44 -1.93 -2.56 2.85
N ALA A 45 -3.26 -2.56 2.82
CA ALA A 45 -4.04 -1.33 2.65
C ALA A 45 -3.86 -0.36 3.83
N GLU A 46 -3.84 -0.87 5.06
CA GLU A 46 -3.56 -0.06 6.25
C GLU A 46 -2.14 0.50 6.21
N HIS A 47 -1.15 -0.34 5.87
CA HIS A 47 0.23 0.09 5.73
C HIS A 47 0.39 1.21 4.67
N ALA A 48 -0.16 1.02 3.48
CA ALA A 48 -0.14 2.03 2.42
C ALA A 48 -0.85 3.33 2.84
N TYR A 49 -1.95 3.22 3.57
CA TYR A 49 -2.66 4.37 4.13
C TYR A 49 -1.79 5.16 5.11
N GLN A 50 -1.12 4.48 6.05
CA GLN A 50 -0.26 5.15 7.03
C GLN A 50 0.98 5.76 6.38
N GLN A 51 1.59 5.09 5.42
CA GLN A 51 2.72 5.62 4.63
C GLN A 51 2.32 6.89 3.87
N THR A 52 1.15 6.87 3.22
CA THR A 52 0.62 8.04 2.52
C THR A 52 0.37 9.20 3.48
N ARG A 53 -0.20 8.93 4.65
CA ARG A 53 -0.39 9.97 5.69
C ARG A 53 0.94 10.55 6.16
N GLN A 54 1.94 9.72 6.39
CA GLN A 54 3.27 10.17 6.80
C GLN A 54 3.92 11.06 5.73
N MET A 55 3.81 10.68 4.47
CA MET A 55 4.29 11.47 3.34
C MET A 55 3.57 12.83 3.26
N LEU A 56 2.24 12.85 3.43
CA LEU A 56 1.46 14.09 3.46
C LEU A 56 1.84 14.99 4.64
N ARG A 57 2.13 14.43 5.81
CA ARG A 57 2.62 15.18 6.97
C ARG A 57 3.99 15.80 6.70
N SER A 58 4.91 15.05 6.14
CA SER A 58 6.27 15.53 5.85
C SER A 58 6.30 16.66 4.82
N ARG A 59 5.34 16.69 3.90
CA ARG A 59 5.20 17.71 2.85
C ARG A 59 4.09 18.74 3.14
N LYS A 60 3.55 18.75 4.34
CA LYS A 60 2.34 19.50 4.76
C LYS A 60 2.35 20.98 4.32
N THR A 61 3.43 21.70 4.56
CA THR A 61 3.52 23.13 4.24
C THR A 61 3.44 23.38 2.73
N GLY A 62 4.25 22.69 1.95
CA GLY A 62 4.25 22.85 0.49
C GLY A 62 2.95 22.40 -0.17
N LEU A 63 2.36 21.29 0.33
CA LEU A 63 1.07 20.81 -0.14
C LEU A 63 -0.07 21.75 0.18
N SER A 64 -0.12 22.29 1.41
CA SER A 64 -1.15 23.26 1.81
C SER A 64 -1.12 24.52 0.93
N ALA A 65 0.06 25.03 0.61
CA ALA A 65 0.19 26.20 -0.27
C ALA A 65 -0.32 25.93 -1.69
N LYS A 66 0.02 24.75 -2.26
CA LYS A 66 -0.47 24.34 -3.58
C LYS A 66 -1.99 24.15 -3.61
N LEU A 67 -2.52 23.38 -2.65
CA LEU A 67 -3.93 23.06 -2.56
C LEU A 67 -4.79 24.32 -2.33
N HIS A 68 -4.32 25.25 -1.49
CA HIS A 68 -5.02 26.49 -1.19
C HIS A 68 -5.24 27.36 -2.43
N ARG A 69 -4.29 27.37 -3.39
CA ARG A 69 -4.46 28.08 -4.67
C ARG A 69 -5.65 27.58 -5.49
N HIS A 70 -6.05 26.33 -5.27
CA HIS A 70 -7.19 25.68 -5.93
C HIS A 70 -8.44 25.59 -5.04
N GLY A 71 -8.48 26.35 -3.95
CA GLY A 71 -9.63 26.35 -3.03
C GLY A 71 -9.75 25.10 -2.17
N ILE A 72 -8.71 24.25 -2.11
CA ILE A 72 -8.71 23.02 -1.32
C ILE A 72 -7.95 23.26 -0.02
N THR A 73 -8.59 22.96 1.11
CA THR A 73 -7.98 23.08 2.44
C THR A 73 -7.61 21.72 2.99
N LEU A 74 -6.35 21.56 3.42
CA LEU A 74 -5.89 20.35 4.06
C LEU A 74 -6.32 20.34 5.53
N ASN A 75 -7.05 19.31 5.95
CA ASN A 75 -7.46 19.18 7.34
C ASN A 75 -6.29 18.64 8.20
N HIS A 76 -5.58 19.54 8.86
CA HIS A 76 -4.41 19.22 9.67
C HIS A 76 -4.75 18.33 10.88
N GLN A 77 -5.90 18.55 11.54
CA GLN A 77 -6.31 17.74 12.69
C GLN A 77 -6.50 16.28 12.33
N VAL A 78 -7.16 16.02 11.18
CA VAL A 78 -7.34 14.66 10.66
C VAL A 78 -6.02 14.04 10.23
N LEU A 79 -5.14 14.85 9.62
CA LEU A 79 -3.85 14.37 9.13
C LEU A 79 -2.91 14.00 10.28
N ASP A 80 -2.90 14.81 11.34
CA ASP A 80 -1.98 14.63 12.47
C ASP A 80 -2.49 13.63 13.54
N ASP A 81 -3.75 13.18 13.45
CA ASP A 81 -4.31 12.19 14.37
C ASP A 81 -3.64 10.81 14.17
N SER A 82 -2.75 10.44 15.11
CA SER A 82 -2.01 9.17 15.06
C SER A 82 -2.87 7.92 15.28
N ARG A 83 -4.08 8.09 15.84
CA ARG A 83 -4.99 6.97 16.14
C ARG A 83 -5.91 6.62 14.97
N ARG A 84 -5.81 7.35 13.87
CA ARG A 84 -6.69 7.15 12.73
C ARG A 84 -6.19 5.99 11.85
N HIS A 85 -7.06 5.04 11.64
CA HIS A 85 -6.85 3.88 10.78
C HIS A 85 -7.76 3.94 9.55
N LEU A 86 -7.37 3.26 8.48
CA LEU A 86 -8.17 3.13 7.26
C LEU A 86 -9.45 2.34 7.54
N SER A 87 -9.32 1.26 8.30
CA SER A 87 -10.43 0.41 8.69
C SER A 87 -10.55 0.39 10.21
N ALA A 88 -11.78 0.34 10.71
CA ALA A 88 -12.02 0.10 12.13
C ALA A 88 -11.18 -1.10 12.60
N PRO A 89 -10.58 -1.06 13.81
CA PRO A 89 -9.86 -2.19 14.34
C PRO A 89 -10.76 -3.42 14.24
N ALA A 90 -10.22 -4.51 13.67
CA ALA A 90 -10.98 -5.74 13.60
C ALA A 90 -11.42 -6.10 15.01
N LYS A 91 -12.73 -6.28 15.24
CA LYS A 91 -13.21 -6.96 16.44
C LYS A 91 -12.35 -8.20 16.60
N ALA A 92 -11.88 -8.46 17.83
CA ALA A 92 -11.07 -9.64 18.11
C ALA A 92 -11.64 -10.83 17.34
N PRO A 93 -10.83 -11.57 16.58
CA PRO A 93 -11.34 -12.60 15.70
C PRO A 93 -12.14 -13.60 16.56
N THR A 94 -13.38 -13.81 16.18
CA THR A 94 -14.18 -14.88 16.79
C THR A 94 -13.43 -16.20 16.56
N ARG A 95 -13.63 -17.21 17.41
CA ARG A 95 -13.04 -18.56 17.23
C ARG A 95 -13.21 -19.08 15.81
N ILE A 96 -14.38 -18.78 15.20
CA ILE A 96 -14.69 -19.13 13.81
C ILE A 96 -13.79 -18.35 12.83
N GLY A 97 -13.58 -17.04 13.05
CA GLY A 97 -12.72 -16.22 12.20
C GLY A 97 -11.25 -16.67 12.27
N GLN A 98 -10.75 -17.09 13.45
CA GLN A 98 -9.43 -17.68 13.59
C GLN A 98 -9.30 -19.01 12.85
N ALA A 99 -10.31 -19.90 12.96
CA ALA A 99 -10.31 -21.18 12.26
C ALA A 99 -10.32 -21.00 10.73
N ILE A 100 -11.09 -20.04 10.21
CA ILE A 100 -11.10 -19.71 8.78
C ILE A 100 -9.74 -19.15 8.32
N ALA A 101 -9.13 -18.27 9.09
CA ALA A 101 -7.81 -17.71 8.77
C ALA A 101 -6.73 -18.82 8.72
N THR A 102 -6.73 -19.73 9.71
CA THR A 102 -5.81 -20.88 9.74
C THR A 102 -6.05 -21.82 8.56
N LEU A 103 -7.30 -22.09 8.21
CA LEU A 103 -7.64 -22.92 7.06
C LEU A 103 -7.15 -22.28 5.75
N GLN A 104 -7.30 -20.98 5.59
CA GLN A 104 -6.82 -20.25 4.42
C GLN A 104 -5.29 -20.31 4.30
N GLU A 105 -4.57 -20.15 5.41
CA GLU A 105 -3.11 -20.26 5.47
C GLU A 105 -2.64 -21.66 5.02
N VAL A 106 -3.27 -22.71 5.52
CA VAL A 106 -2.98 -24.10 5.11
C VAL A 106 -3.30 -24.34 3.64
N MET A 107 -4.38 -23.79 3.12
CA MET A 107 -4.72 -23.91 1.69
C MET A 107 -3.72 -23.17 0.79
N ASP A 108 -3.25 -22.00 1.21
CA ASP A 108 -2.23 -21.25 0.48
C ASP A 108 -0.89 -22.00 0.46
N ASP A 109 -0.49 -22.60 1.58
CA ASP A 109 0.71 -23.45 1.67
C ASP A 109 0.61 -24.70 0.77
N LEU A 110 -0.55 -25.34 0.75
CA LEU A 110 -0.80 -26.47 -0.16
C LEU A 110 -0.73 -26.05 -1.63
N GLY A 111 -1.31 -24.89 -1.96
CA GLY A 111 -1.25 -24.31 -3.30
C GLY A 111 0.19 -24.08 -3.76
N HIS A 112 1.04 -23.55 -2.88
CA HIS A 112 2.48 -23.38 -3.16
C HIS A 112 3.23 -24.70 -3.33
N THR A 113 2.89 -25.71 -2.52
CA THR A 113 3.54 -27.02 -2.58
C THR A 113 3.19 -27.77 -3.88
N ILE A 114 1.96 -27.63 -4.37
CA ILE A 114 1.51 -28.27 -5.61
C ILE A 114 2.03 -27.53 -6.85
N ALA A 115 2.18 -26.21 -6.78
CA ALA A 115 2.66 -25.38 -7.90
C ALA A 115 4.17 -25.49 -8.16
N THR A 116 4.95 -26.11 -7.24
CA THR A 116 6.38 -26.33 -7.45
C THR A 116 6.60 -27.65 -8.17
N PRO A 117 6.91 -27.66 -9.48
CA PRO A 117 7.20 -28.90 -10.19
C PRO A 117 8.47 -29.53 -9.60
N ARG A 118 8.36 -30.73 -9.06
CA ARG A 118 9.54 -31.55 -8.72
C ARG A 118 10.34 -31.78 -9.98
N HIS A 119 11.49 -31.16 -10.08
CA HIS A 119 12.50 -31.52 -11.08
C HIS A 119 12.91 -32.98 -10.83
N LEU A 120 12.31 -33.88 -11.57
CA LEU A 120 12.78 -35.26 -11.68
C LEU A 120 14.18 -35.19 -12.29
N LYS A 121 15.21 -35.45 -11.46
CA LYS A 121 16.56 -35.72 -11.97
C LYS A 121 16.48 -36.94 -12.88
N SER A 122 16.76 -36.75 -14.15
CA SER A 122 16.95 -37.82 -15.10
C SER A 122 18.13 -38.69 -14.64
N PRO A 123 18.03 -40.01 -14.63
CA PRO A 123 19.18 -40.87 -14.37
C PRO A 123 20.16 -40.77 -15.54
N THR A 124 21.38 -40.39 -15.25
CA THR A 124 22.52 -40.51 -16.18
C THR A 124 22.86 -41.98 -16.35
N TRP A 125 22.76 -42.43 -17.58
CA TRP A 125 23.31 -43.73 -18.06
C TRP A 125 24.77 -43.52 -18.38
#